data_6dad3c95e17156511f7bd54ebfe72323
#
_entry.id   6dad3c95e17156511f7bd54ebfe72323
#
_cell.length_a   1.000
_cell.length_b   1.000
_cell.length_c   1.000
_cell.angle_alpha   90.00
_cell.angle_beta   90.00
_cell.angle_gamma   90.00
#
_symmetry.space_group_name_H-M   'P 1'
#
loop_
_entity.id
_entity.type
_entity.pdbx_description
1 polymer ?
#
loop_
_entity_poly.entity_id
_entity_poly.type
_entity_poly.pdbx_seq_one_letter_code
_entity_poly.pdbx_strand_id
1 'polypeptide(L)'
;MFKLIASDMDGTLLNENGQVPPETYELILALREHGVHFAASSGRRYDRLCEFFAPVRDKMDFVAANGAQVYADGKMVGREVYSHLAIRKLAQAVATFPNLHLALFDRTKSFLLDDESKFVREVDKDLPNAERIWELPDPSVNIIKASIFCDDGAVMDSAYVLQRELGQFFTFAPSGNAWIDAMQPGVSKASGIAQLAEHYGIGRDEIMAFGDSMNDYEIIRFVGTGCAMENARPALKAVADRVVGCNRDHAVQQELRRVLESLA
;
A
#
# COMPACT_ATOMS: atom_id res chain seq x y z
N MET A 1 -15.39 18.18 10.42
CA MET A 1 -14.00 18.29 10.95
C MET A 1 -13.34 16.94 10.74
N PHE A 2 -12.13 16.90 10.18
CA PHE A 2 -11.43 15.63 9.96
C PHE A 2 -10.88 15.09 11.28
N LYS A 3 -10.97 13.75 11.44
CA LYS A 3 -10.43 13.00 12.57
C LYS A 3 -9.41 11.94 12.15
N LEU A 4 -9.41 11.56 10.87
CA LEU A 4 -8.43 10.65 10.30
C LEU A 4 -8.00 11.17 8.91
N ILE A 5 -6.70 11.25 8.69
CA ILE A 5 -6.12 11.61 7.40
C ILE A 5 -5.23 10.44 6.95
N ALA A 6 -5.50 9.92 5.77
CA ALA A 6 -4.72 8.85 5.17
C ALA A 6 -3.93 9.36 3.95
N SER A 7 -2.71 8.92 3.79
CA SER A 7 -1.92 9.26 2.60
C SER A 7 -1.23 8.03 2.03
N ASP A 8 -1.32 7.87 0.71
CA ASP A 8 -0.35 7.03 0.01
C ASP A 8 1.05 7.61 0.12
N MET A 9 2.05 6.79 -0.22
CA MET A 9 3.48 7.11 -0.10
C MET A 9 4.07 7.58 -1.43
N ASP A 10 4.23 6.67 -2.36
CA ASP A 10 4.96 6.86 -3.62
C ASP A 10 4.11 7.70 -4.60
N GLY A 11 4.65 8.83 -5.07
CA GLY A 11 3.89 9.76 -5.93
C GLY A 11 2.87 10.63 -5.18
N THR A 12 2.75 10.47 -3.85
CA THR A 12 1.81 11.20 -3.00
C THR A 12 2.51 11.95 -1.87
N LEU A 13 2.90 11.25 -0.79
CA LEU A 13 3.54 11.86 0.38
C LEU A 13 5.03 12.09 0.18
N LEU A 14 5.71 11.13 -0.48
CA LEU A 14 7.14 11.18 -0.72
C LEU A 14 7.48 12.22 -1.80
N ASN A 15 8.61 12.90 -1.61
CA ASN A 15 9.18 13.77 -2.61
C ASN A 15 9.77 12.99 -3.81
N GLU A 16 10.32 13.69 -4.80
CA GLU A 16 10.93 13.09 -6.01
C GLU A 16 12.12 12.16 -5.71
N ASN A 17 12.76 12.32 -4.54
CA ASN A 17 13.87 11.48 -4.09
C ASN A 17 13.39 10.24 -3.30
N GLY A 18 12.08 10.00 -3.21
CA GLY A 18 11.51 8.90 -2.44
C GLY A 18 11.65 9.05 -0.92
N GLN A 19 11.76 10.28 -0.43
CA GLN A 19 11.95 10.60 0.98
C GLN A 19 10.72 11.29 1.56
N VAL A 20 10.43 11.05 2.82
CA VAL A 20 9.44 11.82 3.58
C VAL A 20 9.99 13.22 3.84
N PRO A 21 9.34 14.31 3.38
CA PRO A 21 9.76 15.66 3.73
C PRO A 21 9.79 15.85 5.25
N PRO A 22 10.89 16.41 5.83
CA PRO A 22 11.04 16.47 7.30
C PRO A 22 9.89 17.16 8.03
N GLU A 23 9.31 18.18 7.44
CA GLU A 23 8.14 18.90 7.98
C GLU A 23 6.92 18.00 8.21
N THR A 24 6.83 16.88 7.49
CA THR A 24 5.73 15.92 7.63
C THR A 24 5.64 15.37 9.05
N TYR A 25 6.79 15.14 9.70
CA TYR A 25 6.82 14.62 11.07
C TYR A 25 6.22 15.62 12.07
N GLU A 26 6.57 16.91 11.93
CA GLU A 26 6.02 17.98 12.77
C GLU A 26 4.51 18.13 12.56
N LEU A 27 4.04 18.07 11.31
CA LEU A 27 2.63 18.12 10.97
C LEU A 27 1.84 16.95 11.55
N ILE A 28 2.38 15.72 11.50
CA ILE A 28 1.76 14.53 12.11
C ILE A 28 1.60 14.72 13.63
N LEU A 29 2.64 15.21 14.31
CA LEU A 29 2.59 15.46 15.75
C LEU A 29 1.57 16.54 16.10
N ALA A 30 1.54 17.64 15.35
CA ALA A 30 0.58 18.71 15.55
C ALA A 30 -0.87 18.24 15.32
N LEU A 31 -1.14 17.48 14.28
CA LEU A 31 -2.45 16.86 14.04
C LEU A 31 -2.88 15.99 15.23
N ARG A 32 -1.96 15.17 15.74
CA ARG A 32 -2.21 14.32 16.89
C ARG A 32 -2.59 15.10 18.15
N GLU A 33 -1.96 16.25 18.42
CA GLU A 33 -2.28 17.14 19.53
C GLU A 33 -3.72 17.69 19.45
N HIS A 34 -4.26 17.82 18.22
CA HIS A 34 -5.64 18.23 17.96
C HIS A 34 -6.61 17.03 17.84
N GLY A 35 -6.17 15.81 18.18
CA GLY A 35 -7.00 14.60 18.10
C GLY A 35 -7.28 14.10 16.69
N VAL A 36 -6.44 14.49 15.71
CA VAL A 36 -6.52 14.01 14.33
C VAL A 36 -5.46 12.92 14.12
N HIS A 37 -5.90 11.75 13.72
CA HIS A 37 -5.04 10.62 13.38
C HIS A 37 -4.45 10.78 11.98
N PHE A 38 -3.20 10.36 11.79
CA PHE A 38 -2.57 10.29 10.49
C PHE A 38 -2.15 8.84 10.18
N ALA A 39 -2.56 8.32 9.03
CA ALA A 39 -2.24 6.97 8.57
C ALA A 39 -1.45 6.99 7.26
N ALA A 40 -0.28 6.35 7.24
CA ALA A 40 0.40 6.01 6.00
C ALA A 40 -0.24 4.75 5.41
N SER A 41 -0.76 4.84 4.16
CA SER A 41 -1.48 3.75 3.49
C SER A 41 -0.73 3.33 2.22
N SER A 42 -0.11 2.15 2.22
CA SER A 42 0.83 1.75 1.16
C SER A 42 0.81 0.25 0.86
N GLY A 43 1.26 -0.11 -0.36
CA GLY A 43 1.58 -1.50 -0.71
C GLY A 43 2.84 -2.03 -0.02
N ARG A 44 3.62 -1.18 0.65
CA ARG A 44 4.83 -1.55 1.39
C ARG A 44 4.46 -2.33 2.65
N ARG A 45 5.36 -3.19 3.13
CA ARG A 45 5.20 -3.87 4.42
C ARG A 45 5.35 -2.88 5.58
N TYR A 46 4.80 -3.25 6.74
CA TYR A 46 4.82 -2.42 7.94
C TYR A 46 6.24 -2.07 8.42
N ASP A 47 7.18 -3.05 8.41
CA ASP A 47 8.56 -2.81 8.79
C ASP A 47 9.24 -1.72 7.93
N ARG A 48 8.98 -1.74 6.62
CA ARG A 48 9.48 -0.71 5.70
C ARG A 48 8.83 0.66 5.95
N LEU A 49 7.54 0.71 6.25
CA LEU A 49 6.89 1.97 6.61
C LEU A 49 7.45 2.54 7.91
N CYS A 50 7.74 1.70 8.91
CA CYS A 50 8.36 2.13 10.16
C CYS A 50 9.74 2.77 9.98
N GLU A 51 10.51 2.38 8.96
CA GLU A 51 11.79 3.02 8.63
C GLU A 51 11.59 4.47 8.17
N PHE A 52 10.60 4.71 7.29
CA PHE A 52 10.28 6.05 6.80
C PHE A 52 9.81 7.00 7.92
N PHE A 53 9.08 6.46 8.87
CA PHE A 53 8.46 7.24 9.95
C PHE A 53 9.12 7.02 11.31
N ALA A 54 10.38 6.57 11.35
CA ALA A 54 11.09 6.28 12.60
C ALA A 54 10.96 7.38 13.68
N PRO A 55 10.97 8.69 13.37
CA PRO A 55 10.81 9.74 14.37
C PRO A 55 9.43 9.81 15.03
N VAL A 56 8.37 9.33 14.34
CA VAL A 56 6.96 9.53 14.76
C VAL A 56 6.12 8.25 14.71
N ARG A 57 6.72 7.10 14.41
CA ARG A 57 6.01 5.84 14.15
C ARG A 57 5.04 5.41 15.26
N ASP A 58 5.33 5.76 16.50
CA ASP A 58 4.50 5.41 17.67
C ASP A 58 3.40 6.47 17.92
N LYS A 59 3.27 7.45 17.05
CA LYS A 59 2.32 8.57 17.12
C LYS A 59 1.41 8.66 15.90
N MET A 60 1.45 7.64 15.04
CA MET A 60 0.66 7.57 13.82
C MET A 60 0.21 6.13 13.54
N ASP A 61 -0.59 5.98 12.51
CA ASP A 61 -1.21 4.73 12.12
C ASP A 61 -0.66 4.24 10.77
N PHE A 62 -0.84 2.96 10.49
CA PHE A 62 -0.36 2.37 9.24
C PHE A 62 -1.38 1.39 8.65
N VAL A 63 -1.60 1.54 7.36
CA VAL A 63 -2.28 0.57 6.50
C VAL A 63 -1.25 0.04 5.52
N ALA A 64 -0.65 -1.10 5.86
CA ALA A 64 0.45 -1.71 5.13
C ALA A 64 -0.03 -2.86 4.23
N ALA A 65 0.79 -3.24 3.26
CA ALA A 65 0.51 -4.32 2.30
C ALA A 65 -0.88 -4.18 1.63
N ASN A 66 -1.20 -2.95 1.16
CA ASN A 66 -2.50 -2.60 0.57
C ASN A 66 -3.72 -2.95 1.46
N GLY A 67 -3.59 -2.85 2.79
CA GLY A 67 -4.68 -3.12 3.72
C GLY A 67 -4.63 -4.49 4.42
N ALA A 68 -3.69 -5.37 4.04
CA ALA A 68 -3.55 -6.67 4.68
C ALA A 68 -3.01 -6.58 6.12
N GLN A 69 -2.41 -5.47 6.50
CA GLN A 69 -1.96 -5.20 7.86
C GLN A 69 -2.37 -3.79 8.29
N VAL A 70 -3.02 -3.68 9.43
CA VAL A 70 -3.47 -2.41 9.99
C VAL A 70 -2.93 -2.23 11.40
N TYR A 71 -2.31 -1.09 11.64
CA TYR A 71 -1.71 -0.74 12.93
C TYR A 71 -2.26 0.60 13.41
N ALA A 72 -2.75 0.61 14.63
CA ALA A 72 -3.20 1.79 15.36
C ALA A 72 -2.27 2.02 16.56
N ASP A 73 -1.64 3.20 16.66
CA ASP A 73 -0.72 3.54 17.76
C ASP A 73 0.35 2.45 18.01
N GLY A 74 0.96 1.95 16.93
CA GLY A 74 1.98 0.90 16.99
C GLY A 74 1.48 -0.51 17.32
N LYS A 75 0.17 -0.70 17.52
CA LYS A 75 -0.46 -2.00 17.79
C LYS A 75 -1.19 -2.51 16.55
N MET A 76 -1.01 -3.78 16.24
CA MET A 76 -1.77 -4.41 15.15
C MET A 76 -3.24 -4.54 15.55
N VAL A 77 -4.13 -3.96 14.76
CA VAL A 77 -5.59 -4.02 14.95
C VAL A 77 -6.29 -4.81 13.85
N GLY A 78 -5.62 -5.03 12.71
CA GLY A 78 -6.13 -5.83 11.62
C GLY A 78 -5.03 -6.59 10.89
N ARG A 79 -5.32 -7.83 10.48
CA ARG A 79 -4.41 -8.65 9.68
C ARG A 79 -5.18 -9.62 8.82
N GLU A 80 -4.88 -9.59 7.53
CA GLU A 80 -5.35 -10.56 6.56
C GLU A 80 -4.18 -11.45 6.12
N VAL A 81 -4.39 -12.76 6.11
CA VAL A 81 -3.39 -13.74 5.66
C VAL A 81 -3.97 -14.58 4.53
N TYR A 82 -3.14 -14.91 3.55
CA TYR A 82 -3.58 -15.76 2.46
C TYR A 82 -3.78 -17.18 2.92
N SER A 83 -4.86 -17.83 2.44
CA SER A 83 -4.98 -19.26 2.59
C SER A 83 -3.87 -19.97 1.80
N HIS A 84 -3.35 -21.07 2.34
CA HIS A 84 -2.34 -21.86 1.65
C HIS A 84 -2.82 -22.37 0.29
N LEU A 85 -4.14 -22.65 0.16
CA LEU A 85 -4.74 -23.02 -1.12
C LEU A 85 -4.64 -21.90 -2.15
N ALA A 86 -4.92 -20.64 -1.76
CA ALA A 86 -4.81 -19.48 -2.65
C ALA A 86 -3.36 -19.31 -3.12
N ILE A 87 -2.39 -19.33 -2.20
CA ILE A 87 -0.96 -19.20 -2.56
C ILE A 87 -0.51 -20.34 -3.49
N ARG A 88 -0.96 -21.58 -3.26
CA ARG A 88 -0.66 -22.70 -4.16
C ARG A 88 -1.22 -22.47 -5.56
N LYS A 89 -2.45 -21.99 -5.67
CA LYS A 89 -3.09 -21.65 -6.96
C LYS A 89 -2.33 -20.54 -7.68
N LEU A 90 -1.90 -19.51 -6.96
CA LEU A 90 -1.11 -18.41 -7.51
C LEU A 90 0.23 -18.94 -8.05
N ALA A 91 0.97 -19.71 -7.26
CA ALA A 91 2.26 -20.27 -7.66
C ALA A 91 2.13 -21.18 -8.90
N GLN A 92 1.10 -22.03 -8.93
CA GLN A 92 0.83 -22.89 -10.09
C GLN A 92 0.56 -22.09 -11.37
N ALA A 93 -0.24 -21.01 -11.26
CA ALA A 93 -0.54 -20.17 -12.42
C ALA A 93 0.71 -19.39 -12.88
N VAL A 94 1.43 -18.75 -11.94
CA VAL A 94 2.64 -17.99 -12.28
C VAL A 94 3.70 -18.88 -12.96
N ALA A 95 3.87 -20.11 -12.49
CA ALA A 95 4.82 -21.07 -13.09
C ALA A 95 4.51 -21.45 -14.55
N THR A 96 3.31 -21.15 -15.07
CA THR A 96 2.99 -21.37 -16.50
C THR A 96 3.49 -20.26 -17.41
N PHE A 97 3.94 -19.13 -16.85
CA PHE A 97 4.44 -17.97 -17.59
C PHE A 97 5.94 -17.79 -17.37
N PRO A 98 6.77 -17.91 -18.41
CA PRO A 98 8.23 -17.86 -18.26
C PRO A 98 8.76 -16.46 -17.89
N ASN A 99 7.94 -15.42 -18.02
CA ASN A 99 8.26 -14.02 -17.75
C ASN A 99 7.69 -13.52 -16.41
N LEU A 100 7.01 -14.39 -15.64
CA LEU A 100 6.42 -14.03 -14.36
C LEU A 100 7.09 -14.77 -13.21
N HIS A 101 7.41 -14.06 -12.14
CA HIS A 101 8.14 -14.59 -10.99
C HIS A 101 7.43 -14.20 -9.69
N LEU A 102 7.25 -15.16 -8.78
CA LEU A 102 6.47 -14.97 -7.56
C LEU A 102 7.34 -14.59 -6.37
N ALA A 103 7.00 -13.47 -5.74
CA ALA A 103 7.51 -13.06 -4.45
C ALA A 103 6.40 -13.15 -3.39
N LEU A 104 6.68 -13.83 -2.28
CA LEU A 104 5.80 -13.98 -1.14
C LEU A 104 6.41 -13.30 0.08
N PHE A 105 5.56 -12.77 0.95
CA PHE A 105 6.01 -12.02 2.12
C PHE A 105 5.23 -12.45 3.37
N ASP A 106 5.96 -12.77 4.41
CA ASP A 106 5.41 -12.77 5.77
C ASP A 106 5.69 -11.42 6.45
N ARG A 107 5.50 -11.35 7.76
CA ARG A 107 5.72 -10.10 8.52
C ARG A 107 7.17 -9.62 8.48
N THR A 108 8.14 -10.50 8.34
CA THR A 108 9.56 -10.22 8.52
C THR A 108 10.43 -10.67 7.35
N LYS A 109 9.99 -11.69 6.61
CA LYS A 109 10.74 -12.30 5.52
C LYS A 109 10.09 -12.08 4.18
N SER A 110 10.92 -12.11 3.15
CA SER A 110 10.53 -12.18 1.74
C SER A 110 11.04 -13.50 1.16
N PHE A 111 10.21 -14.15 0.38
CA PHE A 111 10.53 -15.41 -0.29
C PHE A 111 10.42 -15.22 -1.79
N LEU A 112 11.43 -15.64 -2.54
CA LEU A 112 11.42 -15.64 -4.00
C LEU A 112 11.30 -17.07 -4.49
N LEU A 113 10.17 -17.40 -5.12
CA LEU A 113 9.92 -18.72 -5.69
C LEU A 113 10.45 -18.75 -7.13
N ASP A 114 11.75 -18.79 -7.28
CA ASP A 114 12.46 -18.94 -8.54
C ASP A 114 13.95 -19.14 -8.30
N ASP A 115 14.64 -19.81 -9.25
CA ASP A 115 16.08 -20.02 -9.26
C ASP A 115 16.81 -19.23 -10.38
N GLU A 116 16.07 -18.55 -11.27
CA GLU A 116 16.62 -17.84 -12.42
C GLU A 116 17.46 -16.62 -12.00
N SER A 117 18.72 -16.65 -12.38
CA SER A 117 19.71 -15.64 -11.97
C SER A 117 19.46 -14.22 -12.45
N LYS A 118 18.60 -14.03 -13.47
CA LYS A 118 18.26 -12.72 -14.04
C LYS A 118 17.24 -11.99 -13.16
N PHE A 119 16.17 -12.67 -12.81
CA PHE A 119 15.13 -12.18 -11.89
C PHE A 119 15.73 -11.72 -10.58
N VAL A 120 16.60 -12.54 -10.00
CA VAL A 120 17.21 -12.25 -8.71
C VAL A 120 17.97 -10.92 -8.71
N ARG A 121 18.73 -10.61 -9.76
CA ARG A 121 19.48 -9.34 -9.82
C ARG A 121 18.60 -8.09 -9.89
N GLU A 122 17.43 -8.19 -10.51
CA GLU A 122 16.47 -7.08 -10.54
C GLU A 122 15.77 -6.93 -9.20
N VAL A 123 15.41 -8.05 -8.57
CA VAL A 123 14.70 -8.08 -7.29
C VAL A 123 15.61 -7.77 -6.10
N ASP A 124 16.90 -8.11 -6.15
CA ASP A 124 17.86 -7.80 -5.07
C ASP A 124 17.96 -6.30 -4.78
N LYS A 125 17.65 -5.44 -5.74
CA LYS A 125 17.57 -3.98 -5.53
C LYS A 125 16.41 -3.59 -4.63
N ASP A 126 15.26 -4.26 -4.80
CA ASP A 126 14.03 -3.97 -4.07
C ASP A 126 13.88 -4.83 -2.81
N LEU A 127 14.47 -6.03 -2.83
CA LEU A 127 14.34 -7.05 -1.78
C LEU A 127 15.71 -7.71 -1.45
N PRO A 128 16.69 -6.96 -0.95
CA PRO A 128 18.08 -7.42 -0.84
C PRO A 128 18.30 -8.62 0.10
N ASN A 129 17.32 -8.97 0.94
CA ASN A 129 17.41 -10.08 1.91
C ASN A 129 16.34 -11.14 1.67
N ALA A 130 15.82 -11.26 0.44
CA ALA A 130 14.82 -12.27 0.14
C ALA A 130 15.45 -13.67 0.16
N GLU A 131 14.76 -14.59 0.81
CA GLU A 131 15.12 -16.01 0.84
C GLU A 131 14.67 -16.67 -0.47
N ARG A 132 15.58 -17.32 -1.17
CA ARG A 132 15.25 -18.09 -2.38
C ARG A 132 14.71 -19.44 -1.96
N ILE A 133 13.56 -19.81 -2.53
CA ILE A 133 12.90 -21.08 -2.25
C ILE A 133 12.51 -21.78 -3.55
N TRP A 134 12.58 -23.08 -3.56
CA TRP A 134 12.16 -23.95 -4.66
C TRP A 134 10.78 -24.55 -4.45
N GLU A 135 10.32 -24.54 -3.21
CA GLU A 135 9.00 -25.01 -2.81
C GLU A 135 8.31 -23.91 -1.99
N LEU A 136 6.98 -23.94 -1.96
CA LEU A 136 6.21 -22.98 -1.15
C LEU A 136 6.58 -23.09 0.33
N PRO A 137 6.57 -21.97 1.07
CA PRO A 137 6.78 -22.00 2.52
C PRO A 137 5.81 -22.95 3.21
N ASP A 138 6.22 -23.46 4.39
CA ASP A 138 5.37 -24.28 5.23
C ASP A 138 3.99 -23.61 5.46
N PRO A 139 2.88 -24.37 5.46
CA PRO A 139 1.54 -23.80 5.67
C PRO A 139 1.35 -23.00 6.96
N SER A 140 2.22 -23.16 7.96
CA SER A 140 2.21 -22.36 9.18
C SER A 140 2.77 -20.95 9.00
N VAL A 141 3.47 -20.68 7.90
CA VAL A 141 3.97 -19.34 7.56
C VAL A 141 2.81 -18.47 7.07
N ASN A 142 2.55 -17.39 7.80
CA ASN A 142 1.46 -16.47 7.49
C ASN A 142 1.88 -15.53 6.36
N ILE A 143 1.54 -15.87 5.13
CA ILE A 143 1.77 -14.98 3.98
C ILE A 143 0.74 -13.85 4.02
N ILE A 144 1.23 -12.61 4.03
CA ILE A 144 0.42 -11.37 4.13
C ILE A 144 0.44 -10.53 2.86
N LYS A 145 1.41 -10.78 1.97
CA LYS A 145 1.54 -10.12 0.67
C LYS A 145 2.07 -11.12 -0.35
N ALA A 146 1.56 -11.03 -1.57
CA ALA A 146 2.08 -11.72 -2.73
C ALA A 146 2.24 -10.70 -3.87
N SER A 147 3.39 -10.70 -4.52
CA SER A 147 3.68 -9.83 -5.67
C SER A 147 4.32 -10.66 -6.77
N ILE A 148 4.05 -10.28 -8.00
CA ILE A 148 4.55 -10.96 -9.20
C ILE A 148 5.43 -9.98 -9.95
N PHE A 149 6.67 -10.33 -10.17
CA PHE A 149 7.58 -9.58 -11.02
C PHE A 149 7.37 -9.98 -12.48
N CYS A 150 7.27 -9.01 -13.37
CA CYS A 150 7.08 -9.18 -14.80
C CYS A 150 8.35 -8.71 -15.52
N ASP A 151 9.19 -9.63 -16.01
CA ASP A 151 10.54 -9.33 -16.49
C ASP A 151 10.58 -8.69 -17.89
N ASP A 152 9.48 -8.82 -18.65
CA ASP A 152 9.31 -8.23 -19.98
C ASP A 152 8.60 -6.87 -19.96
N GLY A 153 8.16 -6.42 -18.78
CA GLY A 153 7.45 -5.15 -18.59
C GLY A 153 5.99 -5.15 -19.05
N ALA A 154 5.43 -6.29 -19.50
CA ALA A 154 4.03 -6.41 -19.93
C ALA A 154 3.05 -6.51 -18.74
N VAL A 155 3.24 -5.64 -17.74
CA VAL A 155 2.54 -5.67 -16.44
C VAL A 155 1.02 -5.62 -16.59
N MET A 156 0.50 -4.76 -17.47
CA MET A 156 -0.96 -4.59 -17.66
C MET A 156 -1.60 -5.83 -18.28
N ASP A 157 -0.97 -6.40 -19.31
CA ASP A 157 -1.48 -7.59 -20.01
C ASP A 157 -1.43 -8.80 -19.09
N SER A 158 -0.32 -8.98 -18.37
CA SER A 158 -0.15 -10.05 -17.40
C SER A 158 -1.14 -9.95 -16.25
N ALA A 159 -1.37 -8.74 -15.69
CA ALA A 159 -2.38 -8.52 -14.66
C ALA A 159 -3.80 -8.86 -15.15
N TYR A 160 -4.13 -8.51 -16.39
CA TYR A 160 -5.43 -8.84 -17.00
C TYR A 160 -5.62 -10.36 -17.14
N VAL A 161 -4.60 -11.08 -17.63
CA VAL A 161 -4.65 -12.53 -17.76
C VAL A 161 -4.80 -13.21 -16.41
N LEU A 162 -4.00 -12.84 -15.42
CA LEU A 162 -4.08 -13.37 -14.06
C LEU A 162 -5.43 -13.08 -13.40
N GLN A 163 -5.98 -11.88 -13.61
CA GLN A 163 -7.31 -11.50 -13.12
C GLN A 163 -8.40 -12.39 -13.70
N ARG A 164 -8.32 -12.71 -14.98
CA ARG A 164 -9.30 -13.59 -15.65
C ARG A 164 -9.20 -15.02 -15.11
N GLU A 165 -8.02 -15.52 -14.82
CA GLU A 165 -7.81 -16.93 -14.40
C GLU A 165 -8.03 -17.13 -12.90
N LEU A 166 -7.60 -16.17 -12.08
CA LEU A 166 -7.57 -16.29 -10.63
C LEU A 166 -8.41 -15.23 -9.89
N GLY A 167 -9.24 -14.46 -10.59
CA GLY A 167 -10.03 -13.38 -10.01
C GLY A 167 -10.99 -13.79 -8.89
N GLN A 168 -11.30 -15.08 -8.75
CA GLN A 168 -12.06 -15.60 -7.61
C GLN A 168 -11.22 -15.68 -6.31
N PHE A 169 -9.89 -15.70 -6.42
CA PHE A 169 -8.96 -15.80 -5.28
C PHE A 169 -8.19 -14.52 -5.01
N PHE A 170 -8.03 -13.66 -6.05
CA PHE A 170 -7.19 -12.47 -6.00
C PHE A 170 -7.77 -11.32 -6.79
N THR A 171 -7.41 -10.10 -6.36
CA THR A 171 -7.47 -8.89 -7.17
C THR A 171 -6.05 -8.52 -7.58
N PHE A 172 -5.79 -8.38 -8.86
CA PHE A 172 -4.46 -8.07 -9.38
C PHE A 172 -4.36 -6.59 -9.72
N ALA A 173 -3.38 -5.90 -9.12
CA ALA A 173 -3.14 -4.49 -9.35
C ALA A 173 -1.70 -4.26 -9.81
N PRO A 174 -1.47 -3.58 -10.96
CA PRO A 174 -0.15 -3.12 -11.35
C PRO A 174 0.45 -2.21 -10.27
N SER A 175 1.72 -2.46 -9.94
CA SER A 175 2.49 -1.76 -8.91
C SER A 175 3.85 -1.35 -9.50
N GLY A 176 4.02 -0.09 -9.83
CA GLY A 176 5.19 0.38 -10.55
C GLY A 176 5.27 -0.12 -11.99
N ASN A 177 6.51 -0.30 -12.49
CA ASN A 177 6.76 -0.62 -13.90
C ASN A 177 6.95 -2.11 -14.19
N ALA A 178 7.19 -2.93 -13.15
CA ALA A 178 7.53 -4.34 -13.30
C ALA A 178 6.80 -5.27 -12.32
N TRP A 179 5.97 -4.75 -11.46
CA TRP A 179 5.31 -5.52 -10.41
C TRP A 179 3.80 -5.57 -10.56
N ILE A 180 3.21 -6.67 -10.12
CA ILE A 180 1.78 -6.88 -9.98
C ILE A 180 1.53 -7.35 -8.55
N ASP A 181 0.78 -6.60 -7.76
CA ASP A 181 0.34 -7.05 -6.44
C ASP A 181 -0.90 -7.95 -6.59
N ALA A 182 -0.84 -9.14 -5.99
CA ALA A 182 -1.97 -10.07 -5.93
C ALA A 182 -2.63 -9.94 -4.56
N MET A 183 -3.67 -9.13 -4.45
CA MET A 183 -4.39 -8.86 -3.20
C MET A 183 -5.52 -9.86 -2.96
N GLN A 184 -5.85 -10.12 -1.71
CA GLN A 184 -7.04 -10.91 -1.37
C GLN A 184 -8.32 -10.15 -1.75
N PRO A 185 -9.39 -10.83 -2.18
CA PRO A 185 -10.67 -10.19 -2.43
C PRO A 185 -11.18 -9.45 -1.19
N GLY A 186 -11.56 -8.18 -1.36
CA GLY A 186 -12.02 -7.34 -0.27
C GLY A 186 -10.92 -6.71 0.59
N VAL A 187 -9.66 -7.05 0.34
CA VAL A 187 -8.50 -6.39 0.98
C VAL A 187 -8.00 -5.29 0.06
N SER A 188 -8.03 -4.07 0.55
CA SER A 188 -7.56 -2.87 -0.15
C SER A 188 -7.16 -1.79 0.85
N LYS A 189 -6.54 -0.71 0.39
CA LYS A 189 -6.27 0.46 1.23
C LYS A 189 -7.56 0.99 1.88
N ALA A 190 -8.67 0.94 1.16
CA ALA A 190 -9.98 1.35 1.70
C ALA A 190 -10.45 0.46 2.85
N SER A 191 -10.34 -0.87 2.72
CA SER A 191 -10.72 -1.78 3.80
C SER A 191 -9.85 -1.61 5.04
N GLY A 192 -8.55 -1.33 4.85
CA GLY A 192 -7.63 -1.02 5.96
C GLY A 192 -7.98 0.28 6.68
N ILE A 193 -8.33 1.34 5.95
CA ILE A 193 -8.78 2.60 6.54
C ILE A 193 -10.14 2.43 7.22
N ALA A 194 -11.04 1.61 6.67
CA ALA A 194 -12.31 1.31 7.32
C ALA A 194 -12.10 0.62 8.69
N GLN A 195 -11.12 -0.29 8.80
CA GLN A 195 -10.76 -0.92 10.08
C GLN A 195 -10.20 0.08 11.09
N LEU A 196 -9.35 1.06 10.66
CA LEU A 196 -8.89 2.14 11.54
C LEU A 196 -10.05 3.03 11.99
N ALA A 197 -10.93 3.39 11.08
CA ALA A 197 -12.11 4.21 11.38
C ALA A 197 -13.03 3.51 12.38
N GLU A 198 -13.29 2.23 12.22
CA GLU A 198 -14.05 1.42 13.18
C GLU A 198 -13.36 1.36 14.55
N HIS A 199 -12.04 1.13 14.58
CA HIS A 199 -11.24 1.06 15.81
C HIS A 199 -11.34 2.35 16.63
N TYR A 200 -11.34 3.52 15.96
CA TYR A 200 -11.43 4.83 16.63
C TYR A 200 -12.84 5.40 16.74
N GLY A 201 -13.84 4.74 16.19
CA GLY A 201 -15.22 5.25 16.15
C GLY A 201 -15.38 6.49 15.27
N ILE A 202 -14.61 6.59 14.18
CA ILE A 202 -14.58 7.73 13.25
C ILE A 202 -15.54 7.45 12.08
N GLY A 203 -16.40 8.41 11.81
CA GLY A 203 -17.31 8.33 10.67
C GLY A 203 -16.59 8.59 9.35
N ARG A 204 -17.09 7.99 8.27
CA ARG A 204 -16.53 8.14 6.91
C ARG A 204 -16.34 9.60 6.50
N ASP A 205 -17.31 10.46 6.82
CA ASP A 205 -17.31 11.89 6.47
C ASP A 205 -16.24 12.71 7.24
N GLU A 206 -15.62 12.10 8.26
CA GLU A 206 -14.54 12.67 9.05
C GLU A 206 -13.15 12.23 8.57
N ILE A 207 -13.09 11.54 7.41
CA ILE A 207 -11.84 11.00 6.85
C ILE A 207 -11.47 11.74 5.57
N MET A 208 -10.20 12.13 5.47
CA MET A 208 -9.57 12.64 4.25
C MET A 208 -8.52 11.63 3.76
N ALA A 209 -8.39 11.43 2.46
CA ALA A 209 -7.35 10.58 1.90
C ALA A 209 -6.68 11.21 0.68
N PHE A 210 -5.39 10.91 0.49
CA PHE A 210 -4.57 11.33 -0.64
C PHE A 210 -4.03 10.11 -1.39
N GLY A 211 -4.00 10.19 -2.73
CA GLY A 211 -3.46 9.13 -3.57
C GLY A 211 -3.20 9.57 -5.00
N ASP A 212 -2.44 8.78 -5.74
CA ASP A 212 -2.09 9.06 -7.14
C ASP A 212 -2.32 7.87 -8.09
N SER A 213 -2.39 6.65 -7.58
CA SER A 213 -2.37 5.41 -8.35
C SER A 213 -3.67 4.61 -8.26
N MET A 214 -3.79 3.52 -9.04
CA MET A 214 -5.04 2.76 -9.09
C MET A 214 -5.33 1.95 -7.83
N ASN A 215 -4.33 1.62 -7.02
CA ASN A 215 -4.56 1.01 -5.70
C ASN A 215 -5.15 1.99 -4.66
N ASP A 216 -5.21 3.30 -5.00
CA ASP A 216 -5.89 4.32 -4.22
C ASP A 216 -7.35 4.53 -4.65
N TYR A 217 -7.77 3.93 -5.76
CA TYR A 217 -9.10 4.18 -6.33
C TYR A 217 -10.23 3.95 -5.33
N GLU A 218 -10.16 2.85 -4.60
CA GLU A 218 -11.20 2.50 -3.63
C GLU A 218 -11.20 3.42 -2.41
N ILE A 219 -10.02 3.79 -1.86
CA ILE A 219 -9.94 4.67 -0.70
C ILE A 219 -10.40 6.09 -1.05
N ILE A 220 -10.02 6.63 -2.21
CA ILE A 220 -10.46 7.96 -2.66
C ILE A 220 -11.99 8.03 -2.79
N ARG A 221 -12.63 6.96 -3.21
CA ARG A 221 -14.11 6.88 -3.27
C ARG A 221 -14.77 6.57 -1.94
N PHE A 222 -14.05 5.93 -1.04
CA PHE A 222 -14.59 5.48 0.25
C PHE A 222 -14.70 6.62 1.25
N VAL A 223 -13.70 7.48 1.36
CA VAL A 223 -13.62 8.53 2.39
C VAL A 223 -14.57 9.70 2.12
N GLY A 224 -14.79 10.55 3.13
CA GLY A 224 -15.62 11.75 2.99
C GLY A 224 -14.96 12.85 2.15
N THR A 225 -13.61 12.87 2.06
CA THR A 225 -12.89 13.78 1.16
C THR A 225 -11.72 13.05 0.53
N GLY A 226 -11.91 12.60 -0.70
CA GLY A 226 -10.88 11.96 -1.51
C GLY A 226 -10.11 12.99 -2.34
N CYS A 227 -8.80 13.06 -2.14
CA CYS A 227 -7.91 13.99 -2.83
C CYS A 227 -6.98 13.24 -3.79
N ALA A 228 -7.10 13.46 -5.09
CA ALA A 228 -6.13 12.98 -6.06
C ALA A 228 -4.99 13.98 -6.22
N MET A 229 -3.76 13.48 -6.34
CA MET A 229 -2.60 14.32 -6.66
C MET A 229 -2.67 14.85 -8.10
N GLU A 230 -2.03 15.98 -8.40
CA GLU A 230 -1.94 16.51 -9.78
C GLU A 230 -1.24 15.52 -10.73
N ASN A 231 -0.25 14.78 -10.23
CA ASN A 231 0.43 13.71 -10.95
C ASN A 231 -0.36 12.39 -11.01
N ALA A 232 -1.56 12.32 -10.42
CA ALA A 232 -2.35 11.09 -10.36
C ALA A 232 -2.87 10.64 -11.74
N ARG A 233 -3.18 9.34 -11.83
CA ARG A 233 -3.82 8.74 -13.00
C ARG A 233 -5.16 9.44 -13.32
N PRO A 234 -5.48 9.70 -14.61
CA PRO A 234 -6.73 10.37 -14.98
C PRO A 234 -8.00 9.71 -14.40
N ALA A 235 -8.02 8.38 -14.34
CA ALA A 235 -9.13 7.63 -13.76
C ALA A 235 -9.32 7.92 -12.25
N LEU A 236 -8.24 8.14 -11.50
CA LEU A 236 -8.31 8.49 -10.09
C LEU A 236 -8.81 9.93 -9.92
N LYS A 237 -8.30 10.88 -10.73
CA LYS A 237 -8.78 12.28 -10.70
C LYS A 237 -10.27 12.40 -11.01
N ALA A 238 -10.79 11.53 -11.88
CA ALA A 238 -12.19 11.56 -12.26
C ALA A 238 -13.17 11.19 -11.12
N VAL A 239 -12.69 10.52 -10.08
CA VAL A 239 -13.50 10.06 -8.94
C VAL A 239 -13.18 10.78 -7.64
N ALA A 240 -12.16 11.62 -7.62
CA ALA A 240 -11.76 12.39 -6.46
C ALA A 240 -12.68 13.61 -6.25
N ASP A 241 -12.92 13.97 -5.00
CA ASP A 241 -13.64 15.20 -4.64
C ASP A 241 -12.80 16.44 -4.95
N ARG A 242 -11.46 16.30 -4.84
CA ARG A 242 -10.52 17.40 -5.09
C ARG A 242 -9.26 16.88 -5.81
N VAL A 243 -8.70 17.72 -6.68
CA VAL A 243 -7.34 17.54 -7.17
C VAL A 243 -6.45 18.55 -6.46
N VAL A 244 -5.43 18.05 -5.76
CA VAL A 244 -4.43 18.87 -5.07
C VAL A 244 -3.15 18.94 -5.88
N GLY A 245 -2.17 19.76 -5.45
CA GLY A 245 -0.91 19.92 -6.18
C GLY A 245 -0.09 18.64 -6.33
N CYS A 246 1.10 18.77 -6.91
CA CYS A 246 1.99 17.63 -7.15
C CYS A 246 2.75 17.25 -5.86
N ASN A 247 3.17 15.97 -5.74
CA ASN A 247 4.01 15.50 -4.63
C ASN A 247 5.36 16.21 -4.55
N ARG A 248 5.98 16.58 -5.70
CA ARG A 248 7.22 17.37 -5.74
C ARG A 248 7.09 18.75 -5.08
N ASP A 249 5.89 19.32 -5.07
CA ASP A 249 5.58 20.61 -4.47
C ASP A 249 5.10 20.48 -3.02
N HIS A 250 5.22 19.29 -2.43
CA HIS A 250 4.78 18.97 -1.06
C HIS A 250 3.28 19.26 -0.82
N ALA A 251 2.43 18.92 -1.79
CA ALA A 251 1.02 19.28 -1.74
C ALA A 251 0.26 18.62 -0.57
N VAL A 252 0.60 17.39 -0.17
CA VAL A 252 0.02 16.77 1.00
C VAL A 252 0.33 17.60 2.24
N GLN A 253 1.57 18.01 2.44
CA GLN A 253 1.99 18.82 3.59
C GLN A 253 1.27 20.17 3.62
N GLN A 254 1.03 20.77 2.46
CA GLN A 254 0.25 22.01 2.35
C GLN A 254 -1.21 21.79 2.80
N GLU A 255 -1.83 20.69 2.40
CA GLU A 255 -3.20 20.36 2.84
C GLU A 255 -3.25 20.06 4.36
N LEU A 256 -2.24 19.35 4.93
CA LEU A 256 -2.16 19.12 6.38
C LEU A 256 -2.07 20.44 7.15
N ARG A 257 -1.31 21.45 6.66
CA ARG A 257 -1.28 22.80 7.27
C ARG A 257 -2.64 23.47 7.23
N ARG A 258 -3.37 23.40 6.09
CA ARG A 258 -4.71 23.96 5.97
C ARG A 258 -5.69 23.33 6.95
N VAL A 259 -5.58 22.00 7.16
CA VAL A 259 -6.38 21.32 8.18
C VAL A 259 -6.05 21.87 9.56
N LEU A 260 -4.77 21.96 9.94
CA LEU A 260 -4.34 22.50 11.24
C LEU A 260 -4.82 23.95 11.45
N GLU A 261 -4.72 24.82 10.44
CA GLU A 261 -5.23 26.19 10.48
C GLU A 261 -6.75 26.24 10.72
N SER A 262 -7.50 25.24 10.25
CA SER A 262 -8.95 25.16 10.47
C SER A 262 -9.33 24.65 11.87
N LEU A 263 -8.36 24.09 12.63
CA LEU A 263 -8.54 23.55 13.98
C LEU A 263 -8.14 24.57 15.07
N ALA A 264 -7.38 25.61 14.70
CA ALA A 264 -6.96 26.70 15.58
C ALA A 264 -8.07 27.74 15.77
#